data_9169a28e18c7d7a8ec646663816bf28d
#
_entry.id   9169a28e18c7d7a8ec646663816bf28d
#
_cell.length_a   1.000
_cell.length_b   1.000
_cell.length_c   1.000
_cell.angle_alpha   90.00
_cell.angle_beta   90.00
_cell.angle_gamma   90.00
#
_symmetry.space_group_name_H-M   'P 1'
#
loop_
_entity.id
_entity.type
_entity.pdbx_description
1 polymer ?
#
loop_
_entity_poly.entity_id
_entity_poly.type
_entity_poly.pdbx_seq_one_letter_code
_entity_poly.pdbx_strand_id
1 'polypeptide(L)'
;MIRLNNIVVKFGDFTALHDINVHVREGEFFTFLGPSGCGKTTTLRTITGFVEPAEGQVFVRDRDITHVPIEKRNIGIVFQSYALFPTMTVYDNIAFGLRVKKLSKAEVDEKVRAIAKKVDLTDEQLKKAVSQLSGGRQQRVAIARALVTGPAIICLDEPLSNLDAKLRVQLRLELKQMQKDFGITSIYVTHDQEEALTLSDRIAVFNKGVIEQIGTPNEIYNHSATEFVCNFIGDINRLSDDVVERLNGAGASLDPAYHHYIRLERVHVNHANHAESGAAEFAGTVESREYYGLYIKYYINIGSQTLKVIERNDGVHLLDTGDAVSVSIHPNDLMSYAPTGEEAET
;
A
#
# COMPACT_ATOMS: atom_id res chain seq x y z
N MET A 1 -0.91 16.05 -11.89
CA MET A 1 -1.63 16.84 -10.85
C MET A 1 -0.69 17.33 -9.75
N ILE A 2 0.10 16.43 -9.12
CA ILE A 2 1.10 16.77 -8.11
C ILE A 2 2.47 16.36 -8.62
N ARG A 3 3.48 17.21 -8.44
CA ARG A 3 4.88 16.88 -8.72
C ARG A 3 5.75 17.26 -7.54
N LEU A 4 6.59 16.33 -7.12
CA LEU A 4 7.68 16.52 -6.18
C LEU A 4 8.97 16.42 -6.97
N ASN A 5 9.79 17.44 -6.93
CA ASN A 5 11.05 17.48 -7.64
C ASN A 5 12.19 17.62 -6.63
N ASN A 6 13.02 16.59 -6.52
CA ASN A 6 14.23 16.54 -5.70
C ASN A 6 14.00 16.98 -4.24
N ILE A 7 12.91 16.49 -3.61
CA ILE A 7 12.57 16.88 -2.25
C ILE A 7 13.54 16.25 -1.25
N VAL A 8 14.17 17.12 -0.48
CA VAL A 8 15.00 16.76 0.68
C VAL A 8 14.38 17.39 1.93
N VAL A 9 14.20 16.58 2.97
CA VAL A 9 13.71 17.05 4.28
C VAL A 9 14.72 16.70 5.36
N LYS A 10 15.10 17.70 6.16
CA LYS A 10 16.07 17.58 7.27
C LYS A 10 15.43 18.00 8.59
N PHE A 11 15.72 17.29 9.65
CA PHE A 11 15.38 17.63 11.03
C PHE A 11 16.66 17.69 11.86
N GLY A 12 17.22 18.90 12.04
CA GLY A 12 18.56 19.06 12.55
C GLY A 12 19.58 18.38 11.63
N ASP A 13 20.40 17.49 12.16
CA ASP A 13 21.41 16.73 11.40
C ASP A 13 20.83 15.49 10.70
N PHE A 14 19.59 15.10 11.02
CA PHE A 14 18.96 13.93 10.44
C PHE A 14 18.24 14.26 9.12
N THR A 15 18.63 13.60 8.04
CA THR A 15 17.92 13.68 6.75
C THR A 15 16.84 12.61 6.70
N ALA A 16 15.59 13.04 6.68
CA ALA A 16 14.42 12.18 6.68
C ALA A 16 13.96 11.76 5.28
N LEU A 17 14.20 12.62 4.28
CA LEU A 17 13.90 12.35 2.88
C LEU A 17 15.11 12.71 2.02
N HIS A 18 15.46 11.81 1.11
CA HIS A 18 16.61 11.93 0.21
C HIS A 18 16.13 11.93 -1.24
N ASP A 19 16.11 13.10 -1.88
CA ASP A 19 15.84 13.26 -3.31
C ASP A 19 14.52 12.60 -3.78
N ILE A 20 13.40 12.92 -3.10
CA ILE A 20 12.11 12.35 -3.44
C ILE A 20 11.56 12.99 -4.72
N ASN A 21 11.34 12.15 -5.73
CA ASN A 21 10.78 12.52 -7.02
C ASN A 21 9.49 11.74 -7.27
N VAL A 22 8.35 12.44 -7.39
CA VAL A 22 7.01 11.83 -7.57
C VAL A 22 6.19 12.64 -8.56
N HIS A 23 5.47 11.95 -9.42
CA HIS A 23 4.46 12.55 -10.27
C HIS A 23 3.13 11.80 -10.12
N VAL A 24 2.14 12.45 -9.50
CA VAL A 24 0.75 11.97 -9.35
C VAL A 24 -0.12 12.59 -10.44
N ARG A 25 -0.88 11.76 -11.15
CA ARG A 25 -1.78 12.20 -12.24
C ARG A 25 -3.09 12.75 -11.67
N GLU A 26 -3.85 13.49 -12.48
CA GLU A 26 -5.17 13.95 -12.07
C GLU A 26 -6.16 12.77 -11.97
N GLY A 27 -6.96 12.74 -10.89
CA GLY A 27 -7.90 11.66 -10.61
C GLY A 27 -7.26 10.34 -10.19
N GLU A 28 -5.94 10.28 -9.99
CA GLU A 28 -5.22 9.08 -9.59
C GLU A 28 -5.39 8.79 -8.09
N PHE A 29 -5.51 7.52 -7.75
CA PHE A 29 -5.34 7.01 -6.39
C PHE A 29 -3.91 6.54 -6.23
N PHE A 30 -3.06 7.39 -5.67
CA PHE A 30 -1.63 7.15 -5.53
C PHE A 30 -1.25 6.82 -4.09
N THR A 31 -0.54 5.72 -3.87
CA THR A 31 -0.20 5.25 -2.52
C THR A 31 1.29 5.35 -2.22
N PHE A 32 1.61 5.86 -1.04
CA PHE A 32 2.92 5.73 -0.39
C PHE A 32 2.90 4.53 0.53
N LEU A 33 3.66 3.50 0.19
CA LEU A 33 3.76 2.24 0.92
C LEU A 33 5.18 2.05 1.46
N GLY A 34 5.33 1.44 2.62
CA GLY A 34 6.65 1.11 3.18
C GLY A 34 6.61 0.90 4.70
N PRO A 35 7.72 0.50 5.32
CA PRO A 35 7.82 0.30 6.75
C PRO A 35 7.54 1.56 7.56
N SER A 36 7.31 1.42 8.87
CA SER A 36 7.18 2.57 9.76
C SER A 36 8.48 3.38 9.80
N GLY A 37 8.37 4.71 9.78
CA GLY A 37 9.53 5.61 9.84
C GLY A 37 10.29 5.82 8.53
N CYS A 38 9.89 5.21 7.39
CA CYS A 38 10.60 5.33 6.11
C CYS A 38 10.36 6.64 5.33
N GLY A 39 9.59 7.61 5.87
CA GLY A 39 9.42 8.93 5.24
C GLY A 39 8.05 9.22 4.60
N LYS A 40 7.11 8.27 4.54
CA LYS A 40 5.77 8.43 3.91
C LYS A 40 4.97 9.63 4.43
N THR A 41 4.73 9.65 5.75
CA THR A 41 4.01 10.74 6.42
C THR A 41 4.76 12.07 6.30
N THR A 42 6.09 12.06 6.33
CA THR A 42 6.91 13.25 6.10
C THR A 42 6.69 13.81 4.70
N THR A 43 6.68 12.96 3.66
CA THR A 43 6.38 13.33 2.28
C THR A 43 4.97 13.90 2.16
N LEU A 44 3.97 13.24 2.76
CA LEU A 44 2.59 13.74 2.78
C LEU A 44 2.49 15.10 3.47
N ARG A 45 3.19 15.29 4.59
CA ARG A 45 3.25 16.59 5.32
C ARG A 45 3.95 17.66 4.52
N THR A 46 4.93 17.34 3.70
CA THR A 46 5.58 18.28 2.78
C THR A 46 4.61 18.73 1.69
N ILE A 47 3.83 17.81 1.10
CA ILE A 47 2.80 18.17 0.10
C ILE A 47 1.73 19.06 0.72
N THR A 48 1.29 18.75 1.92
CA THR A 48 0.24 19.52 2.61
C THR A 48 0.73 20.83 3.23
N GLY A 49 2.05 21.01 3.40
CA GLY A 49 2.68 22.23 3.93
C GLY A 49 2.88 22.24 5.45
N PHE A 50 2.76 21.10 6.12
CA PHE A 50 3.13 20.97 7.53
C PHE A 50 4.64 20.87 7.74
N VAL A 51 5.37 20.46 6.71
CA VAL A 51 6.83 20.36 6.72
C VAL A 51 7.34 21.12 5.48
N GLU A 52 8.29 22.02 5.69
CA GLU A 52 8.96 22.72 4.61
C GLU A 52 10.20 21.91 4.19
N PRO A 53 10.38 21.63 2.89
CA PRO A 53 11.56 20.90 2.43
C PRO A 53 12.81 21.79 2.54
N ALA A 54 13.95 21.19 2.85
CA ALA A 54 15.25 21.87 2.84
C ALA A 54 15.71 22.14 1.40
N GLU A 55 15.36 21.27 0.47
CA GLU A 55 15.68 21.38 -0.95
C GLU A 55 14.52 20.81 -1.78
N GLY A 56 14.45 21.23 -3.04
CA GLY A 56 13.44 20.76 -4.00
C GLY A 56 12.18 21.61 -4.02
N GLN A 57 11.20 21.19 -4.81
CA GLN A 57 9.98 21.93 -5.08
C GLN A 57 8.74 21.03 -5.13
N VAL A 58 7.62 21.58 -4.64
CA VAL A 58 6.30 20.94 -4.67
C VAL A 58 5.38 21.71 -5.61
N PHE A 59 4.87 21.04 -6.64
CA PHE A 59 3.93 21.62 -7.59
C PHE A 59 2.55 20.98 -7.49
N VAL A 60 1.50 21.78 -7.56
CA VAL A 60 0.14 21.35 -7.83
C VAL A 60 -0.30 21.93 -9.16
N ARG A 61 -0.58 21.07 -10.14
CA ARG A 61 -0.66 21.42 -11.56
C ARG A 61 0.64 22.12 -11.97
N ASP A 62 0.58 23.34 -12.46
CA ASP A 62 1.77 24.11 -12.87
C ASP A 62 2.16 25.20 -11.86
N ARG A 63 1.51 25.20 -10.69
CA ARG A 63 1.79 26.17 -9.64
C ARG A 63 2.75 25.60 -8.62
N ASP A 64 3.86 26.29 -8.38
CA ASP A 64 4.74 26.01 -7.23
C ASP A 64 4.02 26.38 -5.94
N ILE A 65 3.93 25.41 -5.02
CA ILE A 65 3.29 25.58 -3.72
C ILE A 65 4.26 25.32 -2.56
N THR A 66 5.56 25.22 -2.83
CA THR A 66 6.59 24.86 -1.85
C THR A 66 6.47 25.70 -0.58
N HIS A 67 6.40 27.03 -0.73
CA HIS A 67 6.31 27.99 0.39
C HIS A 67 4.89 28.54 0.59
N VAL A 68 3.87 27.95 -0.06
CA VAL A 68 2.48 28.40 0.12
C VAL A 68 1.97 27.88 1.46
N PRO A 69 1.40 28.75 2.34
CA PRO A 69 0.81 28.34 3.61
C PRO A 69 -0.29 27.29 3.44
N ILE A 70 -0.45 26.41 4.43
CA ILE A 70 -1.37 25.24 4.41
C ILE A 70 -2.78 25.66 3.99
N GLU A 71 -3.33 26.72 4.62
CA GLU A 71 -4.70 27.18 4.39
C GLU A 71 -4.96 27.68 2.96
N LYS A 72 -3.89 27.97 2.20
CA LYS A 72 -3.96 28.43 0.81
C LYS A 72 -3.67 27.35 -0.23
N ARG A 73 -3.25 26.13 0.20
CA ARG A 73 -2.98 24.99 -0.70
C ARG A 73 -4.24 24.33 -1.24
N ASN A 74 -5.38 24.51 -0.56
CA ASN A 74 -6.67 23.89 -0.91
C ASN A 74 -6.58 22.35 -1.09
N ILE A 75 -5.84 21.68 -0.19
CA ILE A 75 -5.68 20.23 -0.10
C ILE A 75 -6.47 19.76 1.11
N GLY A 76 -7.34 18.75 0.92
CA GLY A 76 -8.01 18.06 2.02
C GLY A 76 -7.07 17.10 2.72
N ILE A 77 -7.16 16.97 4.04
CA ILE A 77 -6.35 16.01 4.79
C ILE A 77 -7.21 15.24 5.80
N VAL A 78 -6.96 13.93 5.87
CA VAL A 78 -7.48 13.03 6.92
C VAL A 78 -6.29 12.43 7.63
N PHE A 79 -6.18 12.66 8.93
CA PHE A 79 -5.11 12.14 9.77
C PHE A 79 -5.47 10.74 10.30
N GLN A 80 -4.48 10.00 10.71
CA GLN A 80 -4.62 8.68 11.32
C GLN A 80 -5.57 8.66 12.54
N SER A 81 -5.53 9.70 13.36
CA SER A 81 -6.44 9.89 14.53
C SER A 81 -7.78 10.53 14.16
N TYR A 82 -8.05 10.74 12.84
CA TYR A 82 -9.17 11.51 12.31
C TYR A 82 -9.15 13.00 12.70
N ALA A 83 -8.51 13.39 13.80
CA ALA A 83 -8.40 14.74 14.34
C ALA A 83 -9.75 15.49 14.36
N LEU A 84 -10.83 14.79 14.71
CA LEU A 84 -12.17 15.38 14.87
C LEU A 84 -12.23 16.23 16.14
N PHE A 85 -13.00 17.30 16.11
CA PHE A 85 -13.25 18.14 17.27
C PHE A 85 -14.26 17.43 18.21
N PRO A 86 -13.82 16.90 19.37
CA PRO A 86 -14.63 16.00 20.17
C PRO A 86 -15.83 16.70 20.83
N THR A 87 -15.75 18.01 21.03
CA THR A 87 -16.79 18.84 21.64
C THR A 87 -17.85 19.33 20.66
N MET A 88 -17.63 19.11 19.36
CA MET A 88 -18.53 19.53 18.30
C MET A 88 -19.42 18.38 17.84
N THR A 89 -20.59 18.75 17.30
CA THR A 89 -21.43 17.80 16.58
C THR A 89 -20.79 17.32 15.29
N VAL A 90 -21.31 16.25 14.70
CA VAL A 90 -20.92 15.80 13.35
C VAL A 90 -21.12 16.92 12.34
N TYR A 91 -22.27 17.57 12.38
CA TYR A 91 -22.57 18.73 11.51
C TYR A 91 -21.52 19.83 11.64
N ASP A 92 -21.18 20.22 12.88
CA ASP A 92 -20.21 21.30 13.12
C ASP A 92 -18.79 20.95 12.70
N ASN A 93 -18.38 19.67 12.86
CA ASN A 93 -17.13 19.19 12.35
C ASN A 93 -17.04 19.35 10.82
N ILE A 94 -18.08 18.93 10.10
CA ILE A 94 -18.11 19.03 8.63
C ILE A 94 -18.19 20.51 8.20
N ALA A 95 -19.03 21.32 8.86
CA ALA A 95 -19.22 22.74 8.55
C ALA A 95 -18.02 23.63 8.84
N PHE A 96 -17.05 23.16 9.64
CA PHE A 96 -15.96 23.97 10.17
C PHE A 96 -15.20 24.73 9.06
N GLY A 97 -14.70 24.03 8.04
CA GLY A 97 -13.94 24.64 6.96
C GLY A 97 -14.76 25.64 6.11
N LEU A 98 -16.07 25.39 5.96
CA LEU A 98 -16.97 26.30 5.23
C LEU A 98 -17.20 27.60 6.01
N ARG A 99 -17.32 27.50 7.34
CA ARG A 99 -17.45 28.67 8.23
C ARG A 99 -16.18 29.52 8.24
N VAL A 100 -15.00 28.88 8.23
CA VAL A 100 -13.71 29.58 8.09
C VAL A 100 -13.64 30.37 6.77
N LYS A 101 -14.19 29.79 5.68
CA LYS A 101 -14.34 30.46 4.38
C LYS A 101 -15.46 31.53 4.37
N LYS A 102 -16.16 31.75 5.50
CA LYS A 102 -17.22 32.75 5.67
C LYS A 102 -18.42 32.60 4.73
N LEU A 103 -18.77 31.35 4.36
CA LEU A 103 -19.99 31.07 3.60
C LEU A 103 -21.25 31.41 4.43
N SER A 104 -22.35 31.73 3.76
CA SER A 104 -23.65 31.97 4.40
C SER A 104 -24.18 30.69 5.08
N LYS A 105 -25.07 30.84 6.07
CA LYS A 105 -25.65 29.69 6.76
C LYS A 105 -26.40 28.73 5.81
N ALA A 106 -27.08 29.28 4.80
CA ALA A 106 -27.80 28.48 3.81
C ALA A 106 -26.85 27.64 2.95
N GLU A 107 -25.76 28.24 2.43
CA GLU A 107 -24.74 27.52 1.65
C GLU A 107 -24.02 26.46 2.50
N VAL A 108 -23.75 26.74 3.78
CA VAL A 108 -23.16 25.76 4.70
C VAL A 108 -24.08 24.58 4.88
N ASP A 109 -25.38 24.80 5.17
CA ASP A 109 -26.35 23.71 5.38
C ASP A 109 -26.50 22.85 4.11
N GLU A 110 -26.65 23.48 2.96
CA GLU A 110 -26.74 22.77 1.67
C GLU A 110 -25.53 21.88 1.42
N LYS A 111 -24.31 22.42 1.56
CA LYS A 111 -23.05 21.68 1.32
C LYS A 111 -22.84 20.56 2.32
N VAL A 112 -23.13 20.80 3.61
CA VAL A 112 -23.00 19.77 4.67
C VAL A 112 -23.96 18.62 4.43
N ARG A 113 -25.24 18.87 4.08
CA ARG A 113 -26.19 17.81 3.79
C ARG A 113 -25.84 17.07 2.51
N ALA A 114 -25.39 17.78 1.48
CA ALA A 114 -24.97 17.17 0.22
C ALA A 114 -23.79 16.21 0.43
N ILE A 115 -22.74 16.62 1.17
CA ILE A 115 -21.60 15.75 1.44
C ILE A 115 -21.96 14.62 2.39
N ALA A 116 -22.78 14.87 3.43
CA ALA A 116 -23.23 13.84 4.36
C ALA A 116 -23.94 12.69 3.65
N LYS A 117 -24.83 13.00 2.71
CA LYS A 117 -25.49 11.99 1.87
C LYS A 117 -24.51 11.15 1.07
N LYS A 118 -23.47 11.77 0.50
CA LYS A 118 -22.45 11.08 -0.30
C LYS A 118 -21.55 10.14 0.52
N VAL A 119 -21.36 10.42 1.81
CA VAL A 119 -20.59 9.56 2.72
C VAL A 119 -21.48 8.72 3.63
N ASP A 120 -22.76 8.58 3.31
CA ASP A 120 -23.75 7.77 4.05
C ASP A 120 -23.86 8.14 5.54
N LEU A 121 -24.01 9.43 5.82
CA LEU A 121 -24.33 9.97 7.14
C LEU A 121 -25.78 10.48 7.17
N THR A 122 -26.58 10.00 8.14
CA THR A 122 -27.97 10.41 8.27
C THR A 122 -28.13 11.74 8.99
N ASP A 123 -29.29 12.41 8.81
CA ASP A 123 -29.62 13.66 9.50
C ASP A 123 -29.62 13.51 11.04
N GLU A 124 -29.96 12.33 11.56
CA GLU A 124 -29.88 12.04 12.99
C GLU A 124 -28.42 12.00 13.46
N GLN A 125 -27.54 11.41 12.66
CA GLN A 125 -26.11 11.35 12.98
C GLN A 125 -25.47 12.73 12.94
N LEU A 126 -25.88 13.61 12.04
CA LEU A 126 -25.38 14.98 11.97
C LEU A 126 -25.56 15.75 13.28
N LYS A 127 -26.61 15.43 14.06
CA LYS A 127 -26.91 16.09 15.34
C LYS A 127 -26.13 15.53 16.53
N LYS A 128 -25.51 14.33 16.38
CA LYS A 128 -24.77 13.65 17.47
C LYS A 128 -23.38 14.28 17.67
N ALA A 129 -22.86 14.14 18.89
CA ALA A 129 -21.44 14.36 19.13
C ALA A 129 -20.61 13.26 18.43
N VAL A 130 -19.43 13.59 17.92
CA VAL A 130 -18.58 12.62 17.21
C VAL A 130 -18.16 11.44 18.09
N SER A 131 -18.02 11.65 19.41
CA SER A 131 -17.71 10.60 20.39
C SER A 131 -18.79 9.51 20.52
N GLN A 132 -20.02 9.77 20.05
CA GLN A 132 -21.12 8.81 20.05
C GLN A 132 -21.14 7.92 18.81
N LEU A 133 -20.22 8.13 17.86
CA LEU A 133 -20.12 7.38 16.63
C LEU A 133 -19.08 6.25 16.74
N SER A 134 -19.32 5.15 16.00
CA SER A 134 -18.30 4.12 15.79
C SER A 134 -17.11 4.65 14.97
N GLY A 135 -15.95 4.00 15.07
CA GLY A 135 -14.73 4.40 14.37
C GLY A 135 -14.92 4.60 12.86
N GLY A 136 -15.58 3.68 12.17
CA GLY A 136 -15.88 3.83 10.74
C GLY A 136 -16.76 5.02 10.42
N ARG A 137 -17.72 5.37 11.29
CA ARG A 137 -18.53 6.59 11.12
C ARG A 137 -17.73 7.86 11.41
N GLN A 138 -16.84 7.84 12.41
CA GLN A 138 -15.91 8.94 12.66
C GLN A 138 -14.99 9.19 11.45
N GLN A 139 -14.50 8.14 10.82
CA GLN A 139 -13.73 8.24 9.59
C GLN A 139 -14.52 8.91 8.47
N ARG A 140 -15.78 8.51 8.23
CA ARG A 140 -16.66 9.15 7.23
C ARG A 140 -16.88 10.64 7.53
N VAL A 141 -16.98 11.02 8.80
CA VAL A 141 -17.03 12.44 9.20
C VAL A 141 -15.75 13.17 8.86
N ALA A 142 -14.58 12.56 9.11
CA ALA A 142 -13.28 13.15 8.77
C ALA A 142 -13.12 13.35 7.26
N ILE A 143 -13.54 12.35 6.47
CA ILE A 143 -13.54 12.43 5.00
C ILE A 143 -14.51 13.54 4.53
N ALA A 144 -15.74 13.57 5.05
CA ALA A 144 -16.70 14.61 4.71
C ALA A 144 -16.17 16.02 5.02
N ARG A 145 -15.53 16.20 6.20
CA ARG A 145 -14.90 17.46 6.59
C ARG A 145 -13.78 17.88 5.63
N ALA A 146 -12.99 16.91 5.17
CA ALA A 146 -11.91 17.18 4.21
C ALA A 146 -12.46 17.55 2.82
N LEU A 147 -13.55 16.90 2.38
CA LEU A 147 -14.12 17.04 1.04
C LEU A 147 -15.12 18.19 0.89
N VAL A 148 -15.78 18.64 1.95
CA VAL A 148 -16.88 19.62 1.88
C VAL A 148 -16.45 20.98 1.29
N THR A 149 -15.17 21.31 1.43
CA THR A 149 -14.60 22.56 0.86
C THR A 149 -14.29 22.48 -0.63
N GLY A 150 -14.49 21.31 -1.27
CA GLY A 150 -14.25 21.06 -2.69
C GLY A 150 -12.77 21.08 -3.07
N PRO A 151 -11.87 20.38 -2.34
CA PRO A 151 -10.46 20.34 -2.72
C PRO A 151 -10.28 19.49 -4.00
N ALA A 152 -9.24 19.80 -4.79
CA ALA A 152 -8.86 18.99 -5.94
C ALA A 152 -8.04 17.74 -5.54
N ILE A 153 -7.45 17.77 -4.35
CA ILE A 153 -6.55 16.75 -3.81
C ILE A 153 -7.00 16.39 -2.40
N ILE A 154 -7.03 15.11 -2.06
CA ILE A 154 -7.17 14.62 -0.70
C ILE A 154 -5.93 13.78 -0.31
N CYS A 155 -5.40 14.04 0.88
CA CYS A 155 -4.32 13.31 1.50
C CYS A 155 -4.88 12.51 2.68
N LEU A 156 -4.61 11.20 2.71
CA LEU A 156 -5.12 10.25 3.69
C LEU A 156 -3.93 9.60 4.39
N ASP A 157 -3.70 9.94 5.66
CA ASP A 157 -2.57 9.42 6.45
C ASP A 157 -3.04 8.26 7.32
N GLU A 158 -2.80 7.03 6.88
CA GLU A 158 -3.20 5.76 7.53
C GLU A 158 -4.66 5.73 8.02
N PRO A 159 -5.64 6.10 7.19
CA PRO A 159 -7.02 6.35 7.66
C PRO A 159 -7.77 5.10 8.13
N LEU A 160 -7.26 3.88 7.85
CA LEU A 160 -7.89 2.61 8.20
C LEU A 160 -7.19 1.87 9.35
N SER A 161 -6.04 2.37 9.83
CA SER A 161 -5.18 1.66 10.80
C SER A 161 -5.87 1.36 12.15
N ASN A 162 -6.81 2.21 12.57
CA ASN A 162 -7.50 2.10 13.86
C ASN A 162 -8.79 1.26 13.82
N LEU A 163 -9.03 0.51 12.73
CA LEU A 163 -10.25 -0.26 12.50
C LEU A 163 -10.01 -1.77 12.56
N ASP A 164 -11.04 -2.51 12.96
CA ASP A 164 -11.02 -3.97 12.88
C ASP A 164 -10.94 -4.47 11.43
N ALA A 165 -10.45 -5.70 11.22
CA ALA A 165 -10.17 -6.25 9.90
C ALA A 165 -11.40 -6.27 8.97
N LYS A 166 -12.58 -6.64 9.49
CA LYS A 166 -13.80 -6.72 8.67
C LYS A 166 -14.26 -5.34 8.19
N LEU A 167 -14.26 -4.38 9.09
CA LEU A 167 -14.63 -3.00 8.78
C LEU A 167 -13.62 -2.35 7.85
N ARG A 168 -12.33 -2.67 8.00
CA ARG A 168 -11.25 -2.19 7.11
C ARG A 168 -11.48 -2.61 5.66
N VAL A 169 -11.80 -3.89 5.41
CA VAL A 169 -12.08 -4.40 4.05
C VAL A 169 -13.28 -3.67 3.42
N GLN A 170 -14.37 -3.47 4.18
CA GLN A 170 -15.54 -2.76 3.69
C GLN A 170 -15.21 -1.30 3.34
N LEU A 171 -14.58 -0.57 4.26
CA LEU A 171 -14.27 0.85 4.08
C LEU A 171 -13.23 1.10 2.99
N ARG A 172 -12.34 0.13 2.73
CA ARG A 172 -11.40 0.16 1.60
C ARG A 172 -12.14 0.31 0.28
N LEU A 173 -13.14 -0.54 0.03
CA LEU A 173 -13.95 -0.46 -1.19
C LEU A 173 -14.72 0.87 -1.29
N GLU A 174 -15.29 1.33 -0.17
CA GLU A 174 -16.00 2.60 -0.12
C GLU A 174 -15.09 3.80 -0.41
N LEU A 175 -13.85 3.81 0.10
CA LEU A 175 -12.86 4.86 -0.19
C LEU A 175 -12.53 4.94 -1.69
N LYS A 176 -12.30 3.80 -2.34
CA LYS A 176 -12.03 3.76 -3.79
C LYS A 176 -13.24 4.25 -4.58
N GLN A 177 -14.46 3.85 -4.18
CA GLN A 177 -15.67 4.30 -4.82
C GLN A 177 -15.87 5.81 -4.63
N MET A 178 -15.72 6.31 -3.40
CA MET A 178 -15.80 7.75 -3.13
C MET A 178 -14.79 8.55 -3.96
N GLN A 179 -13.55 8.10 -4.07
CA GLN A 179 -12.54 8.78 -4.87
C GLN A 179 -12.98 8.92 -6.33
N LYS A 180 -13.58 7.86 -6.90
CA LYS A 180 -14.12 7.87 -8.28
C LYS A 180 -15.32 8.81 -8.40
N ASP A 181 -16.29 8.73 -7.47
CA ASP A 181 -17.52 9.52 -7.50
C ASP A 181 -17.27 11.03 -7.38
N PHE A 182 -16.22 11.40 -6.66
CA PHE A 182 -15.79 12.79 -6.53
C PHE A 182 -14.83 13.24 -7.62
N GLY A 183 -14.25 12.31 -8.41
CA GLY A 183 -13.22 12.61 -9.42
C GLY A 183 -11.98 13.26 -8.80
N ILE A 184 -11.66 12.96 -7.54
CA ILE A 184 -10.60 13.62 -6.79
C ILE A 184 -9.28 12.88 -6.89
N THR A 185 -8.16 13.60 -6.93
CA THR A 185 -6.82 13.02 -6.81
C THR A 185 -6.54 12.67 -5.36
N SER A 186 -6.16 11.43 -5.09
CA SER A 186 -5.92 10.93 -3.73
C SER A 186 -4.48 10.53 -3.52
N ILE A 187 -3.87 11.00 -2.42
CA ILE A 187 -2.62 10.46 -1.89
C ILE A 187 -2.97 9.67 -0.63
N TYR A 188 -2.60 8.42 -0.62
CA TYR A 188 -2.87 7.49 0.46
C TYR A 188 -1.56 7.01 1.09
N VAL A 189 -1.45 7.08 2.39
CA VAL A 189 -0.30 6.55 3.14
C VAL A 189 -0.74 5.32 3.89
N THR A 190 0.00 4.23 3.74
CA THR A 190 -0.23 3.00 4.50
C THR A 190 1.07 2.21 4.67
N HIS A 191 1.08 1.31 5.63
CA HIS A 191 2.07 0.23 5.76
C HIS A 191 1.46 -1.14 5.42
N ASP A 192 0.15 -1.20 5.13
CA ASP A 192 -0.59 -2.39 4.76
C ASP A 192 -0.49 -2.63 3.25
N GLN A 193 0.16 -3.75 2.87
CA GLN A 193 0.39 -4.12 1.48
C GLN A 193 -0.92 -4.43 0.76
N GLU A 194 -1.88 -5.07 1.44
CA GLU A 194 -3.17 -5.42 0.86
C GLU A 194 -3.98 -4.17 0.51
N GLU A 195 -3.93 -3.14 1.38
CA GLU A 195 -4.53 -1.84 1.07
C GLU A 195 -3.90 -1.22 -0.17
N ALA A 196 -2.57 -1.17 -0.22
CA ALA A 196 -1.85 -0.59 -1.35
C ALA A 196 -2.15 -1.32 -2.66
N LEU A 197 -2.07 -2.66 -2.67
CA LEU A 197 -2.30 -3.47 -3.88
C LEU A 197 -3.75 -3.40 -4.40
N THR A 198 -4.74 -3.23 -3.49
CA THR A 198 -6.16 -3.26 -3.88
C THR A 198 -6.75 -1.89 -4.22
N LEU A 199 -6.23 -0.80 -3.62
CA LEU A 199 -6.77 0.54 -3.80
C LEU A 199 -6.10 1.33 -4.92
N SER A 200 -4.80 1.11 -5.14
CA SER A 200 -3.96 2.04 -5.87
C SER A 200 -4.06 1.88 -7.38
N ASP A 201 -3.96 2.99 -8.09
CA ASP A 201 -3.64 2.99 -9.51
C ASP A 201 -2.12 2.87 -9.68
N ARG A 202 -1.34 3.53 -8.80
CA ARG A 202 0.12 3.38 -8.67
C ARG A 202 0.55 3.48 -7.21
N ILE A 203 1.68 2.82 -6.91
CA ILE A 203 2.28 2.74 -5.58
C ILE A 203 3.73 3.24 -5.68
N ALA A 204 4.13 4.08 -4.73
CA ALA A 204 5.53 4.37 -4.46
C ALA A 204 5.95 3.61 -3.20
N VAL A 205 6.92 2.71 -3.33
CA VAL A 205 7.47 1.94 -2.22
C VAL A 205 8.63 2.71 -1.61
N PHE A 206 8.50 3.07 -0.34
CA PHE A 206 9.48 3.82 0.43
C PHE A 206 10.35 2.90 1.28
N ASN A 207 11.64 3.22 1.36
CA ASN A 207 12.60 2.61 2.26
C ASN A 207 13.61 3.66 2.74
N LYS A 208 13.88 3.76 4.03
CA LYS A 208 14.95 4.63 4.63
C LYS A 208 15.03 6.03 4.00
N GLY A 209 13.89 6.68 3.73
CA GLY A 209 13.84 8.05 3.19
C GLY A 209 14.02 8.19 1.69
N VAL A 210 14.06 7.08 0.93
CA VAL A 210 14.09 7.07 -0.54
C VAL A 210 12.90 6.31 -1.12
N ILE A 211 12.64 6.47 -2.39
CA ILE A 211 11.66 5.67 -3.14
C ILE A 211 12.41 4.58 -3.92
N GLU A 212 12.16 3.33 -3.57
CA GLU A 212 12.76 2.16 -4.24
C GLU A 212 12.14 1.89 -5.61
N GLN A 213 10.80 2.03 -5.71
CA GLN A 213 10.08 1.80 -6.94
C GLN A 213 8.77 2.57 -6.98
N ILE A 214 8.37 3.01 -8.18
CA ILE A 214 7.01 3.50 -8.46
C ILE A 214 6.45 2.68 -9.61
N GLY A 215 5.28 2.07 -9.41
CA GLY A 215 4.62 1.25 -10.43
C GLY A 215 3.15 0.97 -10.12
N THR A 216 2.48 0.30 -11.02
CA THR A 216 1.15 -0.29 -10.78
C THR A 216 1.26 -1.42 -9.75
N PRO A 217 0.17 -1.84 -9.09
CA PRO A 217 0.17 -2.99 -8.19
C PRO A 217 0.80 -4.25 -8.82
N ASN A 218 0.50 -4.50 -10.10
CA ASN A 218 1.07 -5.63 -10.84
C ASN A 218 2.59 -5.52 -11.01
N GLU A 219 3.10 -4.34 -11.39
CA GLU A 219 4.55 -4.11 -11.54
C GLU A 219 5.29 -4.24 -10.21
N ILE A 220 4.71 -3.69 -9.13
CA ILE A 220 5.31 -3.77 -7.78
C ILE A 220 5.40 -5.23 -7.30
N TYR A 221 4.35 -6.04 -7.55
CA TYR A 221 4.30 -7.42 -7.09
C TYR A 221 5.10 -8.40 -7.95
N ASN A 222 4.93 -8.33 -9.29
CA ASN A 222 5.51 -9.32 -10.21
C ASN A 222 6.86 -8.89 -10.80
N HIS A 223 7.19 -7.59 -10.76
CA HIS A 223 8.40 -7.00 -11.35
C HIS A 223 9.06 -6.05 -10.36
N SER A 224 9.34 -6.55 -9.16
CA SER A 224 9.99 -5.78 -8.11
C SER A 224 11.36 -5.29 -8.58
N ALA A 225 11.61 -3.97 -8.55
CA ALA A 225 12.83 -3.37 -9.09
C ALA A 225 14.06 -3.62 -8.22
N THR A 226 13.87 -3.80 -6.91
CA THR A 226 14.95 -4.06 -5.95
C THR A 226 14.61 -5.26 -5.08
N GLU A 227 15.64 -5.88 -4.53
CA GLU A 227 15.52 -6.99 -3.60
C GLU A 227 14.69 -6.59 -2.36
N PHE A 228 14.83 -5.34 -1.91
CA PHE A 228 14.01 -4.79 -0.84
C PHE A 228 12.51 -4.85 -1.20
N VAL A 229 12.11 -4.36 -2.37
CA VAL A 229 10.69 -4.38 -2.80
C VAL A 229 10.21 -5.82 -2.92
N CYS A 230 11.02 -6.72 -3.47
CA CYS A 230 10.71 -8.14 -3.62
C CYS A 230 10.40 -8.80 -2.28
N ASN A 231 11.22 -8.56 -1.27
CA ASN A 231 11.06 -9.13 0.08
C ASN A 231 10.00 -8.40 0.91
N PHE A 232 9.79 -7.11 0.66
CA PHE A 232 8.82 -6.33 1.41
C PHE A 232 7.38 -6.61 0.97
N ILE A 233 7.15 -6.93 -0.31
CA ILE A 233 5.81 -7.16 -0.87
C ILE A 233 5.46 -8.64 -0.91
N GLY A 234 4.54 -9.08 -0.06
CA GLY A 234 4.07 -10.46 0.00
C GLY A 234 5.12 -11.45 0.51
N ASP A 235 4.70 -12.69 0.69
CA ASP A 235 5.61 -13.80 1.02
C ASP A 235 6.40 -14.25 -0.22
N ILE A 236 7.63 -14.71 0.00
CA ILE A 236 8.52 -15.16 -1.08
C ILE A 236 9.44 -16.29 -0.60
N ASN A 237 9.91 -17.13 -1.51
CA ASN A 237 11.01 -18.08 -1.27
C ASN A 237 12.30 -17.50 -1.85
N ARG A 238 13.35 -17.38 -1.05
CA ARG A 238 14.72 -17.25 -1.55
C ARG A 238 15.24 -18.65 -1.87
N LEU A 239 15.81 -18.84 -3.04
CA LEU A 239 16.34 -20.13 -3.46
C LEU A 239 17.76 -20.32 -2.93
N SER A 240 18.05 -21.54 -2.45
CA SER A 240 19.42 -21.93 -2.06
C SER A 240 20.28 -22.18 -3.30
N ASP A 241 21.60 -22.11 -3.12
CA ASP A 241 22.56 -22.34 -4.20
C ASP A 241 22.37 -23.73 -4.85
N ASP A 242 22.07 -24.77 -4.06
CA ASP A 242 21.78 -26.13 -4.57
C ASP A 242 20.57 -26.15 -5.52
N VAL A 243 19.53 -25.37 -5.21
CA VAL A 243 18.34 -25.27 -6.09
C VAL A 243 18.68 -24.53 -7.36
N VAL A 244 19.46 -23.46 -7.26
CA VAL A 244 19.93 -22.67 -8.42
C VAL A 244 20.82 -23.54 -9.33
N GLU A 245 21.71 -24.35 -8.77
CA GLU A 245 22.56 -25.29 -9.50
C GLU A 245 21.74 -26.35 -10.27
N ARG A 246 20.70 -26.90 -9.63
CA ARG A 246 19.79 -27.86 -10.26
C ARG A 246 18.94 -27.21 -11.36
N LEU A 247 18.48 -25.97 -11.18
CA LEU A 247 17.78 -25.20 -12.22
C LEU A 247 18.71 -24.97 -13.43
N ASN A 248 19.96 -24.59 -13.20
CA ASN A 248 20.96 -24.43 -14.26
C ASN A 248 21.26 -25.76 -14.98
N GLY A 249 21.34 -26.85 -14.23
CA GLY A 249 21.47 -28.22 -14.79
C GLY A 249 20.27 -28.65 -15.65
N ALA A 250 19.08 -28.09 -15.39
CA ALA A 250 17.87 -28.28 -16.19
C ALA A 250 17.75 -27.30 -17.38
N GLY A 251 18.75 -26.43 -17.60
CA GLY A 251 18.82 -25.52 -18.76
C GLY A 251 18.48 -24.07 -18.45
N ALA A 252 18.32 -23.68 -17.18
CA ALA A 252 18.29 -22.27 -16.79
C ALA A 252 19.69 -21.63 -16.97
N SER A 253 19.74 -20.30 -17.05
CA SER A 253 20.99 -19.54 -17.14
C SER A 253 21.02 -18.49 -16.02
N LEU A 254 20.96 -18.98 -14.77
CA LEU A 254 20.96 -18.13 -13.57
C LEU A 254 22.38 -17.86 -13.13
N ASP A 255 22.69 -16.60 -12.80
CA ASP A 255 23.99 -16.24 -12.25
C ASP A 255 24.07 -16.67 -10.77
N PRO A 256 24.98 -17.59 -10.39
CA PRO A 256 25.09 -18.04 -9.00
C PRO A 256 25.49 -16.94 -8.00
N ALA A 257 26.01 -15.80 -8.48
CA ALA A 257 26.35 -14.67 -7.63
C ALA A 257 25.11 -13.84 -7.21
N TYR A 258 23.96 -14.07 -7.86
CA TYR A 258 22.73 -13.34 -7.59
C TYR A 258 21.86 -14.07 -6.58
N HIS A 259 21.04 -13.32 -5.85
CA HIS A 259 19.96 -13.86 -5.05
C HIS A 259 18.74 -14.10 -5.93
N HIS A 260 18.22 -15.32 -5.89
CA HIS A 260 17.07 -15.73 -6.70
C HIS A 260 15.85 -15.97 -5.83
N TYR A 261 14.72 -15.43 -6.25
CA TYR A 261 13.46 -15.45 -5.51
C TYR A 261 12.32 -15.96 -6.37
N ILE A 262 11.37 -16.67 -5.74
CA ILE A 262 10.14 -17.11 -6.38
C ILE A 262 8.94 -16.89 -5.47
N ARG A 263 7.84 -16.37 -6.02
CA ARG A 263 6.56 -16.23 -5.30
C ARG A 263 6.01 -17.63 -4.94
N LEU A 264 5.29 -17.70 -3.82
CA LEU A 264 4.74 -18.95 -3.31
C LEU A 264 3.78 -19.62 -4.29
N GLU A 265 2.95 -18.81 -4.96
CA GLU A 265 1.97 -19.23 -5.96
C GLU A 265 2.57 -19.60 -7.33
N ARG A 266 3.87 -19.39 -7.51
CA ARG A 266 4.63 -19.77 -8.71
C ARG A 266 5.39 -21.09 -8.54
N VAL A 267 5.38 -21.65 -7.35
CA VAL A 267 5.86 -23.01 -7.08
C VAL A 267 4.65 -23.92 -7.16
N HIS A 268 4.66 -24.90 -8.07
CA HIS A 268 3.52 -25.78 -8.31
C HIS A 268 3.76 -27.16 -7.73
N VAL A 269 2.74 -27.73 -7.06
CA VAL A 269 2.75 -29.12 -6.63
C VAL A 269 2.18 -29.98 -7.76
N ASN A 270 2.93 -30.99 -8.19
CA ASN A 270 2.53 -31.88 -9.28
C ASN A 270 1.59 -32.99 -8.75
N HIS A 271 0.30 -32.87 -9.05
CA HIS A 271 -0.76 -33.83 -8.66
C HIS A 271 -1.00 -34.92 -9.69
N ALA A 272 -0.07 -35.45 -10.37
CA ALA A 272 -0.05 -36.53 -11.34
C ALA A 272 0.62 -36.08 -12.67
N ASN A 273 1.82 -36.53 -12.88
CA ASN A 273 2.58 -36.63 -14.14
C ASN A 273 2.40 -35.49 -15.18
N HIS A 274 2.08 -34.29 -14.77
CA HIS A 274 2.08 -33.11 -15.63
C HIS A 274 3.30 -32.23 -15.32
N ALA A 275 4.46 -32.64 -15.85
CA ALA A 275 5.61 -31.74 -15.90
C ALA A 275 5.29 -30.60 -16.87
N GLU A 276 5.30 -29.35 -16.41
CA GLU A 276 5.31 -28.20 -17.29
C GLU A 276 6.60 -28.21 -18.12
N SER A 277 6.46 -28.06 -19.43
CA SER A 277 7.61 -28.03 -20.32
C SER A 277 8.54 -26.86 -19.95
N GLY A 278 9.80 -27.17 -19.58
CA GLY A 278 10.81 -26.20 -19.19
C GLY A 278 10.91 -25.90 -17.68
N ALA A 279 10.07 -26.50 -16.85
CA ALA A 279 10.21 -26.43 -15.40
C ALA A 279 11.15 -27.50 -14.86
N ALA A 280 11.91 -27.18 -13.81
CA ALA A 280 12.69 -28.17 -13.07
C ALA A 280 11.85 -28.77 -11.95
N GLU A 281 11.95 -30.10 -11.78
CA GLU A 281 11.22 -30.85 -10.77
C GLU A 281 12.10 -31.18 -9.56
N PHE A 282 11.48 -31.10 -8.38
CA PHE A 282 12.10 -31.37 -7.10
C PHE A 282 11.20 -32.32 -6.30
N ALA A 283 11.72 -33.52 -6.00
CA ALA A 283 11.06 -34.43 -5.05
C ALA A 283 11.13 -33.82 -3.64
N GLY A 284 10.04 -33.87 -2.91
CA GLY A 284 9.93 -33.28 -1.58
C GLY A 284 8.97 -34.02 -0.68
N THR A 285 8.93 -33.61 0.57
CA THR A 285 8.01 -34.12 1.58
C THR A 285 7.34 -32.94 2.28
N VAL A 286 6.03 -33.05 2.49
CA VAL A 286 5.26 -32.03 3.22
C VAL A 286 5.66 -32.08 4.70
N GLU A 287 6.25 -30.98 5.21
CA GLU A 287 6.60 -30.83 6.63
C GLU A 287 5.43 -30.33 7.47
N SER A 288 4.69 -29.36 6.94
CA SER A 288 3.52 -28.81 7.61
C SER A 288 2.62 -28.06 6.64
N ARG A 289 1.42 -27.69 7.12
CA ARG A 289 0.48 -26.89 6.37
C ARG A 289 -0.23 -25.87 7.26
N GLU A 290 -0.63 -24.76 6.66
CA GLU A 290 -1.51 -23.73 7.24
C GLU A 290 -2.77 -23.60 6.40
N TYR A 291 -3.94 -23.72 7.03
CA TYR A 291 -5.22 -23.68 6.34
C TYR A 291 -5.87 -22.31 6.40
N TYR A 292 -5.92 -21.57 5.28
CA TYR A 292 -6.50 -20.24 5.17
C TYR A 292 -7.94 -20.22 4.57
N GLY A 293 -8.54 -21.39 4.37
CA GLY A 293 -9.88 -21.52 3.80
C GLY A 293 -9.89 -21.45 2.28
N LEU A 294 -9.57 -20.31 1.68
CA LEU A 294 -9.50 -20.14 0.22
C LEU A 294 -8.30 -20.84 -0.40
N TYR A 295 -7.20 -20.87 0.31
CA TYR A 295 -5.96 -21.53 -0.08
C TYR A 295 -5.32 -22.23 1.12
N ILE A 296 -4.37 -23.10 0.81
CA ILE A 296 -3.55 -23.81 1.79
C ILE A 296 -2.10 -23.47 1.50
N LYS A 297 -1.36 -23.10 2.55
CA LYS A 297 0.07 -22.86 2.48
C LYS A 297 0.79 -24.10 3.00
N TYR A 298 1.56 -24.73 2.13
CA TYR A 298 2.37 -25.90 2.45
C TYR A 298 3.83 -25.49 2.66
N TYR A 299 4.49 -26.17 3.57
CA TYR A 299 5.93 -26.14 3.77
C TYR A 299 6.47 -27.49 3.28
N ILE A 300 7.21 -27.47 2.17
CA ILE A 300 7.67 -28.68 1.47
C ILE A 300 9.20 -28.71 1.52
N ASN A 301 9.76 -29.71 2.18
CA ASN A 301 11.19 -29.95 2.23
C ASN A 301 11.63 -30.69 0.97
N ILE A 302 12.52 -30.07 0.20
CA ILE A 302 13.09 -30.63 -1.04
C ILE A 302 14.52 -31.14 -0.85
N GLY A 303 14.95 -31.35 0.40
CA GLY A 303 16.27 -31.83 0.80
C GLY A 303 17.25 -30.71 1.10
N SER A 304 17.48 -29.76 0.18
CA SER A 304 18.37 -28.63 0.38
C SER A 304 17.73 -27.44 1.11
N GLN A 305 16.43 -27.27 0.98
CA GLN A 305 15.65 -26.21 1.66
C GLN A 305 14.18 -26.60 1.80
N THR A 306 13.45 -25.85 2.63
CA THR A 306 11.99 -25.90 2.71
C THR A 306 11.39 -24.78 1.88
N LEU A 307 10.55 -25.14 0.90
CA LEU A 307 9.80 -24.20 0.07
C LEU A 307 8.40 -23.98 0.67
N LYS A 308 7.97 -22.73 0.68
CA LYS A 308 6.58 -22.35 0.94
C LYS A 308 5.82 -22.38 -0.38
N VAL A 309 4.71 -23.07 -0.41
CA VAL A 309 3.87 -23.21 -1.61
C VAL A 309 2.42 -22.90 -1.26
N ILE A 310 1.75 -22.14 -2.12
CA ILE A 310 0.32 -21.86 -1.97
C ILE A 310 -0.45 -22.59 -3.04
N GLU A 311 -1.41 -23.41 -2.61
CA GLU A 311 -2.38 -24.05 -3.50
C GLU A 311 -3.79 -23.58 -3.19
N ARG A 312 -4.60 -23.44 -4.24
CA ARG A 312 -6.03 -23.16 -4.08
C ARG A 312 -6.70 -24.34 -3.40
N ASN A 313 -7.48 -24.08 -2.36
CA ASN A 313 -8.28 -25.10 -1.72
C ASN A 313 -9.45 -25.49 -2.64
N ASP A 314 -9.38 -26.68 -3.24
CA ASP A 314 -10.44 -27.26 -4.07
C ASP A 314 -11.38 -28.20 -3.28
N GLY A 315 -11.06 -28.45 -2.00
CA GLY A 315 -11.78 -29.33 -1.09
C GLY A 315 -11.58 -30.83 -1.36
N VAL A 316 -10.73 -31.20 -2.31
CA VAL A 316 -10.52 -32.59 -2.74
C VAL A 316 -9.08 -33.05 -2.51
N HIS A 317 -8.11 -32.24 -2.94
CA HIS A 317 -6.69 -32.58 -2.87
C HIS A 317 -6.05 -31.86 -1.67
N LEU A 318 -6.04 -32.57 -0.54
CA LEU A 318 -5.42 -32.07 0.69
C LEU A 318 -4.21 -32.94 1.01
N LEU A 319 -3.02 -32.35 1.02
CA LEU A 319 -1.80 -33.04 1.40
C LEU A 319 -1.65 -33.05 2.91
N ASP A 320 -1.25 -34.18 3.46
CA ASP A 320 -0.95 -34.35 4.87
C ASP A 320 0.56 -34.30 5.13
N THR A 321 0.93 -33.99 6.39
CA THR A 321 2.32 -34.02 6.82
C THR A 321 2.91 -35.42 6.62
N GLY A 322 4.06 -35.50 5.95
CA GLY A 322 4.74 -36.73 5.59
C GLY A 322 4.44 -37.19 4.16
N ASP A 323 3.48 -36.60 3.44
CA ASP A 323 3.21 -36.97 2.05
C ASP A 323 4.41 -36.63 1.16
N ALA A 324 4.76 -37.60 0.31
CA ALA A 324 5.77 -37.41 -0.72
C ALA A 324 5.13 -36.68 -1.94
N VAL A 325 5.75 -35.62 -2.36
CA VAL A 325 5.28 -34.77 -3.46
C VAL A 325 6.41 -34.44 -4.43
N SER A 326 6.07 -34.02 -5.64
CA SER A 326 6.97 -33.33 -6.55
C SER A 326 6.54 -31.89 -6.68
N VAL A 327 7.48 -30.94 -6.61
CA VAL A 327 7.24 -29.54 -6.89
C VAL A 327 8.00 -29.11 -8.14
N SER A 328 7.40 -28.24 -8.93
CA SER A 328 8.03 -27.67 -10.14
C SER A 328 8.26 -26.18 -10.00
N ILE A 329 9.41 -25.73 -10.52
CA ILE A 329 9.84 -24.34 -10.58
C ILE A 329 10.19 -24.02 -12.03
N HIS A 330 9.56 -22.98 -12.60
CA HIS A 330 9.88 -22.51 -13.93
C HIS A 330 10.88 -21.35 -13.85
N PRO A 331 12.00 -21.36 -14.58
CA PRO A 331 13.03 -20.30 -14.51
C PRO A 331 12.50 -18.90 -14.82
N ASN A 332 11.47 -18.77 -15.67
CA ASN A 332 10.87 -17.48 -16.03
C ASN A 332 10.06 -16.84 -14.89
N ASP A 333 9.73 -17.58 -13.82
CA ASP A 333 9.02 -17.08 -12.65
C ASP A 333 9.95 -16.52 -11.57
N LEU A 334 11.27 -16.56 -11.83
CA LEU A 334 12.26 -16.11 -10.89
C LEU A 334 12.51 -14.61 -11.01
N MET A 335 12.73 -13.97 -9.87
CA MET A 335 13.27 -12.63 -9.75
C MET A 335 14.69 -12.73 -9.21
N SER A 336 15.64 -12.02 -9.85
CA SER A 336 17.06 -12.16 -9.54
C SER A 336 17.67 -10.78 -9.26
N TYR A 337 18.42 -10.67 -8.17
CA TYR A 337 19.04 -9.42 -7.73
C TYR A 337 20.52 -9.64 -7.43
N ALA A 338 21.35 -8.68 -7.85
CA ALA A 338 22.73 -8.63 -7.43
C ALA A 338 22.81 -8.39 -5.92
N PRO A 339 23.72 -9.04 -5.18
CA PRO A 339 23.92 -8.77 -3.75
C PRO A 339 24.18 -7.28 -3.53
N THR A 340 23.42 -6.64 -2.65
CA THR A 340 23.72 -5.29 -2.22
C THR A 340 24.84 -5.36 -1.20
N GLY A 341 25.88 -4.55 -1.32
CA GLY A 341 27.10 -4.62 -0.48
C GLY A 341 26.91 -4.39 1.03
N GLU A 342 25.67 -4.30 1.53
CA GLU A 342 25.33 -4.16 2.95
C GLU A 342 25.33 -5.51 3.72
N GLU A 343 25.35 -6.67 3.04
CA GLU A 343 25.36 -7.99 3.71
C GLU A 343 26.77 -8.46 4.16
N ALA A 344 27.81 -7.67 3.92
CA ALA A 344 29.20 -8.03 4.28
C ALA A 344 29.58 -7.73 5.76
N GLU A 345 28.68 -7.20 6.59
CA GLU A 345 28.95 -6.79 7.98
C GLU A 345 27.96 -7.40 9.01
N THR A 346 27.54 -8.66 8.85
CA THR A 346 26.84 -9.38 9.95
C THR A 346 27.49 -10.72 10.26
#